data_3ba39bdd0f61a08d913d5f78366b1cdc
#
_entry.id   3ba39bdd0f61a08d913d5f78366b1cdc
#
_cell.length_a   1.000
_cell.length_b   1.000
_cell.length_c   1.000
_cell.angle_alpha   90.00
_cell.angle_beta   90.00
_cell.angle_gamma   90.00
#
_symmetry.space_group_name_H-M   'P 1'
#
loop_
_entity.id
_entity.type
_entity.pdbx_description
1 polymer ?
#
loop_
_entity_poly.entity_id
_entity_poly.type
_entity_poly.pdbx_seq_one_letter_code
_entity_poly.pdbx_strand_id
1 'polypeptide(L)'
;MNFGEKIINDVSTSQRNHSESLYLAAVQLDDDLHAEAMEDGSDPMSVRAAISGAVACWAYVTHNHLYVGNVGDSAAVLIQSGPGKSWKGKKMSSIHSGSNEREVQRINSEHPAAESRTVLRNQRLLGCLSPLRAFGDCRFKLSLAELNTLEDRNFDFDNDGKDKYAVWP
;
A
#
# COMPACT_ATOMS: atom_id res chain seq x y z
N MET A 1 -14.89 -10.44 -3.00
CA MET A 1 -15.60 -9.18 -2.59
C MET A 1 -14.67 -8.02 -2.90
N ASN A 2 -15.10 -7.00 -3.62
CA ASN A 2 -14.23 -5.88 -3.98
C ASN A 2 -14.04 -4.89 -2.81
N PHE A 3 -13.04 -4.02 -2.90
CA PHE A 3 -12.69 -3.05 -1.85
C PHE A 3 -13.86 -2.13 -1.47
N GLY A 4 -14.62 -1.67 -2.45
CA GLY A 4 -15.76 -0.81 -2.21
C GLY A 4 -16.89 -1.50 -1.44
N GLU A 5 -17.20 -2.75 -1.75
CA GLU A 5 -18.19 -3.55 -1.03
C GLU A 5 -17.75 -3.84 0.41
N LYS A 6 -16.46 -4.11 0.62
CA LYS A 6 -15.90 -4.33 1.96
C LYS A 6 -16.04 -3.09 2.84
N ILE A 7 -15.70 -1.91 2.32
CA ILE A 7 -15.87 -0.64 3.02
C ILE A 7 -17.34 -0.40 3.39
N ILE A 8 -18.27 -0.57 2.44
CA ILE A 8 -19.70 -0.32 2.67
C ILE A 8 -20.24 -1.25 3.76
N ASN A 9 -19.87 -2.52 3.74
CA ASN A 9 -20.30 -3.48 4.74
C ASN A 9 -19.76 -3.17 6.13
N ASP A 10 -18.46 -2.87 6.27
CA ASP A 10 -17.84 -2.54 7.55
C ASP A 10 -18.39 -1.25 8.17
N VAL A 11 -18.61 -0.23 7.36
CA VAL A 11 -19.15 1.05 7.83
C VAL A 11 -20.63 0.91 8.24
N SER A 12 -21.40 0.08 7.57
CA SER A 12 -22.83 -0.09 7.86
C SER A 12 -23.12 -1.02 9.04
N THR A 13 -22.21 -1.92 9.39
CA THR A 13 -22.44 -2.97 10.40
C THR A 13 -21.67 -2.76 11.70
N SER A 14 -20.62 -1.93 11.72
CA SER A 14 -19.77 -1.78 12.90
C SER A 14 -20.12 -0.54 13.73
N GLN A 15 -19.98 -0.65 15.06
CA GLN A 15 -20.00 0.49 15.99
C GLN A 15 -18.71 1.34 15.92
N ARG A 16 -17.78 1.00 15.03
CA ARG A 16 -16.51 1.71 14.82
C ARG A 16 -16.75 3.03 14.10
N ASN A 17 -15.88 3.99 14.34
CA ASN A 17 -15.92 5.21 13.55
C ASN A 17 -15.49 4.95 12.10
N HIS A 18 -15.96 5.75 11.16
CA HIS A 18 -15.71 5.57 9.73
C HIS A 18 -14.20 5.56 9.36
N SER A 19 -13.39 6.34 10.06
CA SER A 19 -11.93 6.37 9.85
C SER A 19 -11.29 5.02 10.16
N GLU A 20 -11.69 4.41 11.27
CA GLU A 20 -11.17 3.10 11.70
C GLU A 20 -11.62 2.00 10.75
N SER A 21 -12.88 2.01 10.34
CA SER A 21 -13.40 1.04 9.36
C SER A 21 -12.68 1.14 8.01
N LEU A 22 -12.44 2.35 7.52
CA LEU A 22 -11.69 2.57 6.27
C LEU A 22 -10.24 2.09 6.36
N TYR A 23 -9.59 2.34 7.52
CA TYR A 23 -8.23 1.87 7.77
C TYR A 23 -8.17 0.34 7.79
N LEU A 24 -9.04 -0.30 8.58
CA LEU A 24 -9.06 -1.75 8.70
C LEU A 24 -9.43 -2.45 7.38
N ALA A 25 -10.34 -1.88 6.60
CA ALA A 25 -10.66 -2.42 5.27
C ALA A 25 -9.46 -2.36 4.32
N ALA A 26 -8.65 -1.32 4.40
CA ALA A 26 -7.43 -1.23 3.60
C ALA A 26 -6.38 -2.26 4.03
N VAL A 27 -6.15 -2.42 5.34
CA VAL A 27 -5.23 -3.45 5.85
C VAL A 27 -5.71 -4.84 5.43
N GLN A 28 -6.98 -5.14 5.66
CA GLN A 28 -7.55 -6.44 5.31
C GLN A 28 -7.48 -6.75 3.82
N LEU A 29 -7.60 -5.75 2.94
CA LEU A 29 -7.44 -5.95 1.51
C LEU A 29 -6.03 -6.41 1.17
N ASP A 30 -5.01 -5.84 1.80
CA ASP A 30 -3.62 -6.23 1.58
C ASP A 30 -3.34 -7.64 2.11
N ASP A 31 -3.88 -7.97 3.29
CA ASP A 31 -3.81 -9.32 3.88
C ASP A 31 -4.52 -10.35 2.98
N ASP A 32 -5.68 -10.03 2.41
CA ASP A 32 -6.42 -10.92 1.52
C ASP A 32 -5.64 -11.19 0.22
N LEU A 33 -5.01 -10.16 -0.37
CA LEU A 33 -4.17 -10.32 -1.57
C LEU A 33 -3.00 -11.28 -1.30
N HIS A 34 -2.38 -11.14 -0.12
CA HIS A 34 -1.31 -12.02 0.31
C HIS A 34 -1.83 -13.46 0.52
N ALA A 35 -2.89 -13.63 1.29
CA ALA A 35 -3.46 -14.93 1.59
C ALA A 35 -3.87 -15.68 0.31
N GLU A 36 -4.56 -15.00 -0.61
CA GLU A 36 -5.01 -15.59 -1.89
C GLU A 36 -3.82 -16.05 -2.75
N ALA A 37 -2.73 -15.27 -2.78
CA ALA A 37 -1.52 -15.66 -3.51
C ALA A 37 -0.82 -16.89 -2.91
N MET A 38 -0.92 -17.07 -1.59
CA MET A 38 -0.27 -18.16 -0.86
C MET A 38 -1.11 -19.45 -0.81
N GLU A 39 -2.38 -19.41 -1.20
CA GLU A 39 -3.23 -20.61 -1.26
C GLU A 39 -2.70 -21.67 -2.23
N ASP A 40 -2.82 -22.94 -1.86
CA ASP A 40 -2.45 -24.05 -2.74
C ASP A 40 -3.37 -24.11 -3.97
N GLY A 41 -2.75 -24.07 -5.17
CA GLY A 41 -3.48 -24.03 -6.42
C GLY A 41 -4.07 -22.67 -6.77
N SER A 42 -3.55 -21.60 -6.15
CA SER A 42 -3.95 -20.23 -6.50
C SER A 42 -3.85 -19.95 -7.99
N ASP A 43 -4.79 -19.17 -8.51
CA ASP A 43 -4.77 -18.70 -9.90
C ASP A 43 -3.49 -17.86 -10.13
N PRO A 44 -2.75 -18.10 -11.22
CA PRO A 44 -1.61 -17.27 -11.59
C PRO A 44 -1.92 -15.76 -11.63
N MET A 45 -3.15 -15.36 -11.90
CA MET A 45 -3.56 -13.95 -11.87
C MET A 45 -3.60 -13.39 -10.46
N SER A 46 -4.04 -14.17 -9.46
CA SER A 46 -4.03 -13.77 -8.04
C SER A 46 -2.60 -13.56 -7.54
N VAL A 47 -1.69 -14.47 -7.90
CA VAL A 47 -0.25 -14.32 -7.58
C VAL A 47 0.33 -13.07 -8.24
N ARG A 48 0.02 -12.83 -9.52
CA ARG A 48 0.46 -11.61 -10.23
C ARG A 48 -0.09 -10.34 -9.59
N ALA A 49 -1.37 -10.34 -9.19
CA ALA A 49 -1.98 -9.21 -8.51
C ALA A 49 -1.28 -8.89 -7.18
N ALA A 50 -0.96 -9.91 -6.39
CA ALA A 50 -0.25 -9.76 -5.12
C ALA A 50 1.19 -9.26 -5.29
N ILE A 51 1.90 -9.72 -6.34
CA ILE A 51 3.27 -9.29 -6.64
C ILE A 51 3.29 -7.87 -7.23
N SER A 52 2.29 -7.52 -8.03
CA SER A 52 2.14 -6.17 -8.57
C SER A 52 1.73 -5.21 -7.47
N GLY A 53 2.41 -4.07 -7.37
CA GLY A 53 2.03 -3.05 -6.41
C GLY A 53 0.89 -2.17 -6.94
N ALA A 54 0.04 -1.71 -6.04
CA ALA A 54 -0.96 -0.70 -6.33
C ALA A 54 -0.99 0.38 -5.25
N VAL A 55 -1.07 1.63 -5.68
CA VAL A 55 -1.34 2.76 -4.79
C VAL A 55 -2.79 3.19 -4.94
N ALA A 56 -3.39 3.69 -3.87
CA ALA A 56 -4.75 4.16 -3.92
C ALA A 56 -4.94 5.42 -3.07
N CYS A 57 -5.71 6.36 -3.61
CA CYS A 57 -6.20 7.50 -2.87
C CYS A 57 -7.71 7.55 -3.06
N TRP A 58 -8.47 7.56 -1.97
CA TRP A 58 -9.94 7.52 -2.03
C TRP A 58 -10.58 8.54 -1.11
N ALA A 59 -11.82 8.87 -1.42
CA ALA A 59 -12.66 9.74 -0.60
C ALA A 59 -13.98 9.04 -0.27
N TYR A 60 -14.36 9.07 1.00
CA TYR A 60 -15.66 8.62 1.47
C TYR A 60 -16.42 9.83 2.03
N VAL A 61 -17.58 10.10 1.46
CA VAL A 61 -18.38 11.29 1.75
C VAL A 61 -19.65 10.88 2.47
N THR A 62 -19.88 11.46 3.63
CA THR A 62 -21.15 11.38 4.35
C THR A 62 -21.86 12.72 4.30
N HIS A 63 -23.05 12.82 4.91
CA HIS A 63 -23.78 14.09 4.95
C HIS A 63 -22.94 15.24 5.55
N ASN A 64 -22.13 14.96 6.57
CA ASN A 64 -21.42 16.00 7.35
C ASN A 64 -19.90 15.87 7.31
N HIS A 65 -19.34 14.80 6.74
CA HIS A 65 -17.92 14.51 6.82
C HIS A 65 -17.36 14.03 5.48
N LEU A 66 -16.11 14.43 5.23
CA LEU A 66 -15.26 13.92 4.16
C LEU A 66 -14.10 13.16 4.80
N TYR A 67 -14.02 11.87 4.55
CA TYR A 67 -12.91 11.02 4.94
C TYR A 67 -12.04 10.78 3.72
N VAL A 68 -10.74 10.92 3.87
CA VAL A 68 -9.78 10.67 2.78
C VAL A 68 -8.77 9.66 3.27
N GLY A 69 -8.63 8.58 2.53
CA GLY A 69 -7.58 7.58 2.74
C GLY A 69 -6.56 7.63 1.61
N ASN A 70 -5.34 7.23 1.92
CA ASN A 70 -4.26 7.12 0.96
C ASN A 70 -3.31 5.99 1.34
N VAL A 71 -2.96 5.17 0.35
CA VAL A 71 -1.87 4.20 0.40
C VAL A 71 -0.97 4.49 -0.79
N GLY A 72 0.30 4.80 -0.53
CA GLY A 72 1.29 5.10 -1.56
C GLY A 72 1.59 6.58 -1.74
N ASP A 73 2.18 6.93 -2.86
CA ASP A 73 2.70 8.26 -3.18
C ASP A 73 1.71 9.17 -3.92
N SER A 74 0.44 8.77 -3.96
CA SER A 74 -0.67 9.62 -4.40
C SER A 74 -1.05 10.68 -3.34
N ALA A 75 -1.80 11.69 -3.73
CA ALA A 75 -2.26 12.73 -2.83
C ALA A 75 -3.65 13.25 -3.18
N ALA A 76 -4.40 13.64 -2.15
CA ALA A 76 -5.67 14.35 -2.27
C ALA A 76 -5.56 15.79 -1.76
N VAL A 77 -6.16 16.70 -2.51
CA VAL A 77 -6.25 18.13 -2.16
C VAL A 77 -7.70 18.57 -2.27
N LEU A 78 -8.25 19.11 -1.18
CA LEU A 78 -9.55 19.76 -1.18
C LEU A 78 -9.38 21.21 -1.65
N ILE A 79 -10.08 21.57 -2.70
CA ILE A 79 -10.09 22.93 -3.23
C ILE A 79 -11.38 23.61 -2.79
N GLN A 80 -11.27 24.77 -2.16
CA GLN A 80 -12.38 25.56 -1.68
C GLN A 80 -12.37 26.94 -2.32
N SER A 81 -13.55 27.41 -2.76
CA SER A 81 -13.71 28.79 -3.19
C SER A 81 -13.81 29.72 -1.98
N GLY A 82 -13.01 30.77 -1.99
CA GLY A 82 -13.07 31.83 -0.99
C GLY A 82 -13.74 33.12 -1.54
N PRO A 83 -13.89 34.13 -0.69
CA PRO A 83 -14.39 35.44 -1.10
C PRO A 83 -13.57 36.00 -2.24
N GLY A 84 -14.21 36.73 -3.18
CA GLY A 84 -13.51 37.39 -4.27
C GLY A 84 -12.92 36.49 -5.36
N LYS A 85 -13.51 35.28 -5.57
CA LYS A 85 -13.02 34.27 -6.54
C LYS A 85 -11.61 33.73 -6.24
N SER A 86 -11.15 33.84 -5.00
CA SER A 86 -9.91 33.20 -4.57
C SER A 86 -10.13 31.71 -4.35
N TRP A 87 -9.13 30.87 -4.65
CA TRP A 87 -9.14 29.43 -4.40
C TRP A 87 -8.11 29.06 -3.34
N LYS A 88 -8.49 28.20 -2.41
CA LYS A 88 -7.57 27.68 -1.39
C LYS A 88 -7.53 26.16 -1.48
N GLY A 89 -6.32 25.60 -1.56
CA GLY A 89 -6.07 24.17 -1.49
C GLY A 89 -5.74 23.73 -0.07
N LYS A 90 -6.38 22.68 0.42
CA LYS A 90 -6.03 22.02 1.68
C LYS A 90 -5.61 20.59 1.37
N LYS A 91 -4.37 20.23 1.72
CA LYS A 91 -3.89 18.86 1.62
C LYS A 91 -4.68 17.95 2.58
N MET A 92 -5.27 16.89 2.06
CA MET A 92 -6.14 15.98 2.80
C MET A 92 -5.48 14.64 3.13
N SER A 93 -4.39 14.28 2.46
CA SER A 93 -3.67 13.03 2.68
C SER A 93 -2.17 13.25 2.87
N SER A 94 -1.51 12.31 3.52
CA SER A 94 -0.05 12.21 3.56
C SER A 94 0.44 11.37 2.39
N ILE A 95 1.56 11.74 1.79
CA ILE A 95 2.22 10.96 0.75
C ILE A 95 3.16 9.97 1.42
N HIS A 96 3.08 8.69 1.05
CA HIS A 96 3.97 7.66 1.58
C HIS A 96 5.13 7.44 0.59
N SER A 97 6.12 8.33 0.66
CA SER A 97 7.32 8.29 -0.17
C SER A 97 8.56 8.69 0.63
N GLY A 98 9.72 8.49 0.06
CA GLY A 98 10.99 8.86 0.70
C GLY A 98 11.19 10.37 0.94
N SER A 99 10.31 11.22 0.44
CA SER A 99 10.27 12.65 0.78
C SER A 99 9.52 12.95 2.09
N ASN A 100 8.82 11.95 2.65
CA ASN A 100 8.11 12.07 3.92
C ASN A 100 8.97 11.54 5.05
N GLU A 101 9.49 12.43 5.88
CA GLU A 101 10.38 12.07 6.99
C GLU A 101 9.78 11.05 7.96
N ARG A 102 8.45 11.08 8.19
CA ARG A 102 7.77 10.12 9.07
C ARG A 102 7.82 8.70 8.49
N GLU A 103 7.64 8.56 7.19
CA GLU A 103 7.75 7.26 6.50
C GLU A 103 9.19 6.77 6.50
N VAL A 104 10.16 7.66 6.27
CA VAL A 104 11.58 7.33 6.36
C VAL A 104 11.95 6.86 7.77
N GLN A 105 11.47 7.55 8.80
CA GLN A 105 11.71 7.16 10.19
C GLN A 105 11.06 5.80 10.51
N ARG A 106 9.82 5.57 10.05
CA ARG A 106 9.14 4.27 10.20
C ARG A 106 9.96 3.13 9.61
N ILE A 107 10.31 3.22 8.34
CA ILE A 107 11.13 2.19 7.65
C ILE A 107 12.44 1.95 8.41
N ASN A 108 13.17 3.00 8.78
CA ASN A 108 14.42 2.85 9.49
C ASN A 108 14.26 2.25 10.89
N SER A 109 13.10 2.42 11.54
CA SER A 109 12.84 1.83 12.85
C SER A 109 12.42 0.35 12.78
N GLU A 110 11.91 -0.09 11.66
CA GLU A 110 11.48 -1.48 11.39
C GLU A 110 12.64 -2.36 10.92
N HIS A 111 13.79 -1.75 10.55
CA HIS A 111 14.96 -2.46 10.01
C HIS A 111 16.20 -2.30 10.92
N PRO A 112 17.08 -3.31 10.93
CA PRO A 112 18.36 -3.22 11.63
C PRO A 112 19.19 -2.02 11.17
N ALA A 113 19.93 -1.39 12.09
CA ALA A 113 20.77 -0.22 11.78
C ALA A 113 21.79 -0.46 10.66
N ALA A 114 22.25 -1.69 10.48
CA ALA A 114 23.17 -2.09 9.41
C ALA A 114 22.53 -1.92 8.00
N GLU A 115 21.21 -1.98 7.90
CA GLU A 115 20.45 -1.91 6.65
C GLU A 115 20.03 -0.48 6.28
N SER A 116 20.21 0.49 7.18
CA SER A 116 19.74 1.87 7.00
C SER A 116 20.23 2.55 5.71
N ARG A 117 21.40 2.11 5.18
CA ARG A 117 21.95 2.62 3.93
C ARG A 117 21.49 1.86 2.68
N THR A 118 20.85 0.72 2.86
CA THR A 118 20.43 -0.17 1.77
C THR A 118 18.92 -0.18 1.57
N VAL A 119 18.16 -0.08 2.67
CA VAL A 119 16.70 -0.12 2.63
C VAL A 119 16.11 1.07 1.88
N LEU A 120 16.68 2.26 2.08
CA LEU A 120 16.28 3.45 1.35
C LEU A 120 17.49 4.03 0.60
N ARG A 121 17.39 4.08 -0.72
CA ARG A 121 18.39 4.71 -1.60
C ARG A 121 17.70 5.73 -2.51
N ASN A 122 18.21 6.94 -2.56
CA ASN A 122 17.64 8.01 -3.39
C ASN A 122 16.13 8.20 -3.15
N GLN A 123 15.70 8.13 -1.89
CA GLN A 123 14.30 8.24 -1.46
C GLN A 123 13.38 7.12 -2.02
N ARG A 124 13.94 5.99 -2.42
CA ARG A 124 13.23 4.81 -2.93
C ARG A 124 13.54 3.58 -2.11
N LEU A 125 12.55 2.73 -1.90
CA LEU A 125 12.74 1.41 -1.29
C LEU A 125 13.68 0.60 -2.18
N LEU A 126 14.79 0.13 -1.60
CA LEU A 126 15.88 -0.57 -2.30
C LEU A 126 16.44 0.18 -3.53
N GLY A 127 16.20 1.48 -3.63
CA GLY A 127 16.57 2.28 -4.80
C GLY A 127 15.63 2.16 -6.00
N CYS A 128 14.56 1.38 -5.90
CA CYS A 128 13.65 1.05 -7.00
C CYS A 128 12.27 1.65 -6.82
N LEU A 129 11.58 1.30 -5.73
CA LEU A 129 10.16 1.59 -5.53
C LEU A 129 9.96 2.96 -4.89
N SER A 130 9.17 3.83 -5.52
CA SER A 130 8.85 5.17 -5.03
C SER A 130 7.90 5.15 -3.83
N PRO A 131 6.73 4.46 -3.90
CA PRO A 131 5.85 4.37 -2.75
C PRO A 131 6.48 3.52 -1.64
N LEU A 132 6.38 3.99 -0.39
CA LEU A 132 6.81 3.26 0.81
C LEU A 132 5.66 2.52 1.50
N ARG A 133 4.47 2.57 0.91
CA ARG A 133 3.29 1.75 1.21
C ARG A 133 2.54 1.48 -0.07
N ALA A 134 2.09 0.26 -0.24
CA ALA A 134 1.32 -0.18 -1.40
C ALA A 134 0.37 -1.30 -0.98
N PHE A 135 -0.68 -1.54 -1.74
CA PHE A 135 -1.36 -2.82 -1.76
C PHE A 135 -0.56 -3.78 -2.64
N GLY A 136 -0.50 -5.05 -2.27
CA GLY A 136 0.37 -5.99 -2.96
C GLY A 136 1.84 -5.65 -2.76
N ASP A 137 2.61 -5.61 -3.84
CA ASP A 137 4.08 -5.52 -3.77
C ASP A 137 4.66 -6.60 -2.83
N CYS A 138 4.04 -7.78 -2.81
CA CYS A 138 4.31 -8.84 -1.83
C CYS A 138 5.77 -9.29 -1.81
N ARG A 139 6.48 -9.19 -2.94
CA ARG A 139 7.93 -9.47 -3.00
C ARG A 139 8.78 -8.61 -2.03
N PHE A 140 8.24 -7.47 -1.57
CA PHE A 140 8.90 -6.62 -0.58
C PHE A 140 8.37 -6.82 0.84
N LYS A 141 7.40 -7.73 1.04
CA LYS A 141 6.72 -7.98 2.31
C LYS A 141 6.85 -9.43 2.76
N LEU A 142 7.04 -10.36 1.81
CA LEU A 142 7.15 -11.79 2.06
C LEU A 142 8.50 -12.17 2.63
N SER A 143 8.50 -13.16 3.51
CA SER A 143 9.73 -13.86 3.94
C SER A 143 10.34 -14.64 2.79
N LEU A 144 11.62 -14.99 2.91
CA LEU A 144 12.32 -15.83 1.94
C LEU A 144 11.62 -17.19 1.75
N ALA A 145 11.08 -17.76 2.84
CA ALA A 145 10.38 -19.05 2.78
C ALA A 145 9.10 -18.95 1.93
N GLU A 146 8.34 -17.87 2.09
CA GLU A 146 7.12 -17.62 1.30
C GLU A 146 7.46 -17.35 -0.17
N LEU A 147 8.49 -16.58 -0.45
CA LEU A 147 8.95 -16.34 -1.82
C LEU A 147 9.39 -17.63 -2.51
N ASN A 148 10.16 -18.48 -1.84
CA ASN A 148 10.56 -19.78 -2.37
C ASN A 148 9.33 -20.67 -2.66
N THR A 149 8.29 -20.61 -1.82
CA THR A 149 7.04 -21.32 -2.07
C THR A 149 6.36 -20.88 -3.36
N LEU A 150 6.39 -19.58 -3.67
CA LEU A 150 5.83 -19.05 -4.92
C LEU A 150 6.71 -19.42 -6.12
N GLU A 151 8.03 -19.41 -6.00
CA GLU A 151 8.96 -19.83 -7.06
C GLU A 151 8.81 -21.32 -7.38
N ASP A 152 8.68 -22.20 -6.37
CA ASP A 152 8.49 -23.65 -6.55
C ASP A 152 7.19 -23.98 -7.31
N ARG A 153 6.22 -23.06 -7.31
CA ARG A 153 4.97 -23.17 -8.08
C ARG A 153 5.11 -22.76 -9.55
N ASN A 154 6.34 -22.66 -10.08
CA ASN A 154 6.66 -22.18 -11.43
C ASN A 154 6.22 -20.74 -11.72
N PHE A 155 6.16 -19.92 -10.70
CA PHE A 155 5.98 -18.48 -10.89
C PHE A 155 7.33 -17.86 -11.21
N ASP A 156 7.59 -17.66 -12.51
CA ASP A 156 8.84 -17.09 -13.00
C ASP A 156 8.86 -15.57 -12.73
N PHE A 157 9.50 -15.18 -11.63
CA PHE A 157 9.75 -13.78 -11.30
C PHE A 157 10.76 -13.12 -12.26
N ASP A 158 11.50 -13.92 -13.05
CA ASP A 158 12.58 -13.44 -13.93
C ASP A 158 12.06 -12.96 -15.30
N ASN A 159 10.83 -13.28 -15.71
CA ASN A 159 10.32 -12.96 -17.03
C ASN A 159 9.90 -11.50 -17.22
N ASP A 160 9.86 -10.69 -16.16
CA ASP A 160 9.73 -9.22 -16.22
C ASP A 160 11.10 -8.51 -16.36
N GLY A 161 12.15 -9.26 -16.60
CA GLY A 161 13.40 -8.81 -17.24
C GLY A 161 14.28 -7.86 -16.45
N LYS A 162 14.17 -7.70 -15.15
CA LYS A 162 15.18 -6.94 -14.36
C LYS A 162 15.16 -7.30 -12.88
N ASP A 163 16.33 -7.77 -12.47
CA ASP A 163 16.89 -7.75 -11.13
C ASP A 163 16.38 -8.80 -10.12
N LYS A 164 17.27 -9.76 -9.87
CA LYS A 164 17.28 -10.54 -8.64
C LYS A 164 17.35 -9.59 -7.46
N TYR A 165 16.21 -9.20 -6.93
CA TYR A 165 16.17 -8.41 -5.71
C TYR A 165 16.55 -9.30 -4.56
N ALA A 166 17.59 -8.88 -3.83
CA ALA A 166 17.97 -9.50 -2.59
C ALA A 166 16.75 -9.52 -1.66
N VAL A 167 16.33 -10.72 -1.36
CA VAL A 167 15.28 -10.99 -0.40
C VAL A 167 15.76 -10.55 0.96
N TRP A 168 14.90 -9.89 1.70
CA TRP A 168 15.16 -9.47 3.07
C TRP A 168 15.20 -10.68 4.00
N PRO A 169 16.16 -10.72 4.95
CA PRO A 169 16.12 -11.71 6.00
C PRO A 169 14.95 -11.50 6.94
#